data_2f4b5154f13cea31a677fa0262fd7abe
#
_entry.id   2f4b5154f13cea31a677fa0262fd7abe
#
_cell.length_a   1.000
_cell.length_b   1.000
_cell.length_c   1.000
_cell.angle_alpha   90.00
_cell.angle_beta   90.00
_cell.angle_gamma   90.00
#
_symmetry.space_group_name_H-M   'P 1'
#
loop_
_entity.id
_entity.type
_entity.pdbx_description
1 polymer ?
#
loop_
_entity_poly.entity_id
_entity_poly.type
_entity_poly.pdbx_seq_one_letter_code
_entity_poly.pdbx_strand_id
1 'polypeptide(L)'
;TGGYILTQNYWDNNNSFESNYSPIDHPGFDIHFVYHQPDPDTITQPQRNYIADYVDSLETALYGLDFADADIGYRNYMDVKSFIDYFLVNEVSRNNDGFKKSVFFHKDKYSNGGKLKAGPVWDFDWAWKNIASCPIFEATDGSGWAHLINDCFTDNYSCGWYVRLLQDSTFNNELRCAYDEYRTTVLDTAFIFHFIDSIGDRVQNAQARHFQKWPILGMGGPAPDVGPVATTYAGELDSLKAWIGLRLQWLDENIPGVCSPDGVQGNGSNELLTCF
;
A
#
# COMPACT_ATOMS: atom_id res chain seq x y z
N THR A 1 -19.79 7.31 16.41
CA THR A 1 -19.32 8.33 17.26
C THR A 1 -18.22 9.12 16.57
N GLY A 2 -16.94 9.20 16.92
CA GLY A 2 -15.94 10.01 16.23
C GLY A 2 -15.28 9.30 15.04
N GLY A 3 -14.35 9.97 14.39
CA GLY A 3 -13.43 9.38 13.44
C GLY A 3 -12.32 8.64 14.16
N TYR A 4 -11.75 7.63 13.51
CA TYR A 4 -10.61 6.84 13.99
C TYR A 4 -9.54 6.76 12.92
N ILE A 5 -8.28 6.80 13.35
CA ILE A 5 -7.14 6.42 12.53
C ILE A 5 -6.41 5.31 13.28
N LEU A 6 -6.25 4.18 12.61
CA LEU A 6 -5.43 3.05 13.04
C LEU A 6 -4.19 2.97 12.17
N THR A 7 -3.13 2.37 12.69
CA THR A 7 -1.94 2.08 11.90
C THR A 7 -1.41 0.66 12.21
N GLN A 8 -0.85 0.01 11.22
CA GLN A 8 0.08 -1.09 11.46
C GLN A 8 1.48 -0.48 11.58
N ASN A 9 2.10 -0.65 12.73
CA ASN A 9 3.40 -0.12 13.08
C ASN A 9 3.92 -0.83 14.34
N TYR A 10 5.03 -0.38 14.91
CA TYR A 10 5.50 -0.87 16.21
C TYR A 10 4.43 -0.69 17.27
N TRP A 11 4.17 -1.74 18.04
CA TRP A 11 3.06 -1.81 18.97
C TRP A 11 3.52 -2.22 20.38
N ASP A 12 2.71 -1.89 21.37
CA ASP A 12 2.74 -2.39 22.71
C ASP A 12 1.30 -2.56 23.26
N ASN A 13 1.17 -3.16 24.44
CA ASN A 13 -0.14 -3.46 25.04
C ASN A 13 -0.98 -2.21 25.41
N ASN A 14 -0.37 -1.01 25.44
CA ASN A 14 -1.06 0.21 25.80
C ASN A 14 -1.56 0.98 24.57
N ASN A 15 -0.81 0.90 23.46
CA ASN A 15 -1.06 1.69 22.26
C ASN A 15 -1.87 0.95 21.19
N SER A 16 -2.19 -0.33 21.37
CA SER A 16 -2.79 -1.18 20.35
C SER A 16 -3.89 -2.09 20.88
N PHE A 17 -4.55 -2.77 19.97
CA PHE A 17 -5.32 -3.98 20.22
C PHE A 17 -4.91 -5.07 19.24
N GLU A 18 -4.98 -6.30 19.71
CA GLU A 18 -4.71 -7.50 18.93
C GLU A 18 -5.95 -7.90 18.13
N SER A 19 -5.78 -8.29 16.87
CA SER A 19 -6.82 -8.90 16.06
C SER A 19 -7.12 -10.33 16.54
N ASN A 20 -8.38 -10.74 16.43
CA ASN A 20 -8.76 -12.14 16.66
C ASN A 20 -8.41 -13.06 15.46
N TYR A 21 -7.86 -12.49 14.38
CA TYR A 21 -7.56 -13.19 13.14
C TYR A 21 -6.08 -13.08 12.79
N SER A 22 -5.48 -14.19 12.43
CA SER A 22 -4.18 -14.21 11.74
C SER A 22 -4.41 -14.07 10.22
N PRO A 23 -3.38 -13.63 9.46
CA PRO A 23 -3.44 -13.69 8.00
C PRO A 23 -3.75 -15.12 7.51
N ILE A 24 -4.59 -15.24 6.47
CA ILE A 24 -5.09 -16.53 6.00
C ILE A 24 -3.97 -17.49 5.53
N ASP A 25 -2.88 -16.94 5.03
CA ASP A 25 -1.70 -17.64 4.53
C ASP A 25 -0.62 -17.86 5.60
N HIS A 26 -0.72 -17.15 6.73
CA HIS A 26 0.22 -17.22 7.85
C HIS A 26 -0.51 -17.39 9.19
N PRO A 27 -1.15 -18.55 9.43
CA PRO A 27 -1.85 -18.80 10.68
C PRO A 27 -0.87 -18.81 11.86
N GLY A 28 -1.22 -18.05 12.90
CA GLY A 28 -0.40 -17.90 14.10
C GLY A 28 0.48 -16.65 14.13
N PHE A 29 0.39 -15.77 13.14
CA PHE A 29 0.95 -14.43 13.25
C PHE A 29 0.00 -13.54 14.04
N ASP A 30 0.54 -12.90 15.09
CA ASP A 30 -0.22 -11.95 15.90
C ASP A 30 -0.27 -10.59 15.20
N ILE A 31 -1.47 -10.11 14.95
CA ILE A 31 -1.71 -8.85 14.24
C ILE A 31 -2.21 -7.80 15.21
N HIS A 32 -1.52 -6.67 15.27
CA HIS A 32 -1.89 -5.54 16.11
C HIS A 32 -2.25 -4.32 15.27
N PHE A 33 -3.32 -3.63 15.70
CA PHE A 33 -3.72 -2.33 15.20
C PHE A 33 -3.44 -1.27 16.25
N VAL A 34 -2.56 -0.34 15.91
CA VAL A 34 -2.13 0.74 16.81
C VAL A 34 -3.10 1.91 16.70
N TYR A 35 -3.52 2.47 17.83
CA TYR A 35 -4.32 3.68 17.87
C TYR A 35 -3.47 4.88 17.47
N HIS A 36 -3.87 5.62 16.44
CA HIS A 36 -3.23 6.86 16.04
C HIS A 36 -4.12 8.08 16.36
N GLN A 37 -5.42 7.95 16.09
CA GLN A 37 -6.43 8.93 16.48
C GLN A 37 -7.73 8.21 16.90
N PRO A 38 -8.29 8.49 18.07
CA PRO A 38 -7.72 9.30 19.15
C PRO A 38 -6.38 8.73 19.63
N ASP A 39 -5.52 9.62 20.15
CA ASP A 39 -4.21 9.27 20.72
C ASP A 39 -4.34 8.18 21.80
N PRO A 40 -3.41 7.23 21.91
CA PRO A 40 -3.46 6.13 22.89
C PRO A 40 -3.64 6.59 24.34
N ASP A 41 -3.10 7.75 24.71
CA ASP A 41 -3.21 8.28 26.06
C ASP A 41 -4.57 8.93 26.34
N THR A 42 -5.35 9.25 25.31
CA THR A 42 -6.63 9.98 25.42
C THR A 42 -7.84 9.18 25.00
N ILE A 43 -7.67 8.09 24.26
CA ILE A 43 -8.76 7.22 23.80
C ILE A 43 -9.44 6.55 25.00
N THR A 44 -10.76 6.71 25.11
CA THR A 44 -11.54 6.10 26.19
C THR A 44 -11.80 4.60 25.94
N GLN A 45 -12.06 3.83 26.99
CA GLN A 45 -12.36 2.40 26.85
C GLN A 45 -13.56 2.11 25.93
N PRO A 46 -14.68 2.88 25.97
CA PRO A 46 -15.76 2.69 24.99
C PRO A 46 -15.33 2.93 23.53
N GLN A 47 -14.39 3.84 23.29
CA GLN A 47 -13.85 4.09 21.95
C GLN A 47 -12.94 2.96 21.50
N ARG A 48 -12.09 2.44 22.42
CA ARG A 48 -11.24 1.27 22.15
C ARG A 48 -12.10 0.06 21.76
N ASN A 49 -13.11 -0.25 22.57
CA ASN A 49 -14.02 -1.36 22.30
C ASN A 49 -14.72 -1.18 20.94
N TYR A 50 -15.26 0.00 20.66
CA TYR A 50 -15.97 0.28 19.43
C TYR A 50 -15.12 0.01 18.17
N ILE A 51 -13.88 0.50 18.15
CA ILE A 51 -13.05 0.34 16.95
C ILE A 51 -12.49 -1.08 16.82
N ALA A 52 -12.18 -1.74 17.93
CA ALA A 52 -11.80 -3.14 17.93
C ALA A 52 -12.94 -4.04 17.46
N ASP A 53 -14.17 -3.86 17.99
CA ASP A 53 -15.37 -4.58 17.55
C ASP A 53 -15.68 -4.34 16.07
N TYR A 54 -15.40 -3.13 15.56
CA TYR A 54 -15.59 -2.83 14.15
C TYR A 54 -14.61 -3.58 13.26
N VAL A 55 -13.32 -3.62 13.64
CA VAL A 55 -12.30 -4.39 12.90
C VAL A 55 -12.60 -5.87 12.99
N ASP A 56 -12.98 -6.39 14.14
CA ASP A 56 -13.40 -7.79 14.31
C ASP A 56 -14.59 -8.15 13.41
N SER A 57 -15.60 -7.27 13.33
CA SER A 57 -16.75 -7.47 12.45
C SER A 57 -16.36 -7.48 10.97
N LEU A 58 -15.43 -6.60 10.57
CA LEU A 58 -14.88 -6.58 9.23
C LEU A 58 -14.13 -7.88 8.93
N GLU A 59 -13.25 -8.32 9.83
CA GLU A 59 -12.45 -9.53 9.65
C GLU A 59 -13.34 -10.79 9.67
N THR A 60 -14.39 -10.82 10.51
CA THR A 60 -15.39 -11.87 10.49
C THR A 60 -16.08 -11.97 9.12
N ALA A 61 -16.47 -10.84 8.54
CA ALA A 61 -17.06 -10.81 7.20
C ALA A 61 -16.03 -11.18 6.12
N LEU A 62 -14.79 -10.71 6.23
CA LEU A 62 -13.72 -10.95 5.24
C LEU A 62 -13.27 -12.41 5.22
N TYR A 63 -13.14 -13.04 6.40
CA TYR A 63 -12.67 -14.43 6.51
C TYR A 63 -13.80 -15.46 6.50
N GLY A 64 -15.07 -15.03 6.52
CA GLY A 64 -16.23 -15.86 6.39
C GLY A 64 -16.36 -16.54 5.02
N LEU A 65 -17.27 -17.52 4.91
CA LEU A 65 -17.53 -18.22 3.65
C LEU A 65 -18.17 -17.32 2.60
N ASP A 66 -19.01 -16.39 3.03
CA ASP A 66 -19.74 -15.46 2.18
C ASP A 66 -19.04 -14.10 2.05
N PHE A 67 -17.71 -14.09 2.14
CA PHE A 67 -16.92 -12.84 2.20
C PHE A 67 -17.13 -11.91 1.00
N ALA A 68 -17.32 -12.46 -0.20
CA ALA A 68 -17.53 -11.73 -1.44
C ALA A 68 -19.01 -11.32 -1.67
N ASP A 69 -19.95 -11.73 -0.79
CA ASP A 69 -21.35 -11.36 -0.90
C ASP A 69 -21.53 -9.84 -0.70
N ALA A 70 -22.36 -9.23 -1.56
CA ALA A 70 -22.55 -7.79 -1.57
C ALA A 70 -23.27 -7.25 -0.33
N ASP A 71 -24.14 -8.07 0.29
CA ASP A 71 -25.00 -7.65 1.39
C ASP A 71 -24.43 -7.96 2.77
N ILE A 72 -23.64 -9.05 2.90
CA ILE A 72 -23.13 -9.52 4.20
C ILE A 72 -21.60 -9.62 4.25
N GLY A 73 -20.90 -9.51 3.11
CA GLY A 73 -19.46 -9.62 3.01
C GLY A 73 -18.71 -8.34 3.43
N TYR A 74 -17.39 -8.35 3.21
CA TYR A 74 -16.47 -7.28 3.61
C TYR A 74 -16.81 -5.90 3.04
N ARG A 75 -17.52 -5.84 1.91
CA ARG A 75 -17.90 -4.58 1.24
C ARG A 75 -18.80 -3.69 2.11
N ASN A 76 -19.45 -4.25 3.14
CA ASN A 76 -20.22 -3.47 4.11
C ASN A 76 -19.34 -2.65 5.07
N TYR A 77 -18.11 -3.08 5.25
CA TYR A 77 -17.16 -2.50 6.21
C TYR A 77 -16.02 -1.73 5.56
N MET A 78 -15.61 -2.11 4.34
CA MET A 78 -14.50 -1.48 3.60
C MET A 78 -14.99 -0.54 2.51
N ASP A 79 -14.29 0.57 2.33
CA ASP A 79 -14.35 1.39 1.12
C ASP A 79 -13.41 0.77 0.07
N VAL A 80 -13.95 -0.07 -0.78
CA VAL A 80 -13.18 -0.91 -1.71
C VAL A 80 -12.26 -0.07 -2.61
N LYS A 81 -12.74 1.10 -3.08
CA LYS A 81 -11.90 1.96 -3.92
C LYS A 81 -10.64 2.41 -3.21
N SER A 82 -10.73 2.81 -1.95
CA SER A 82 -9.54 3.24 -1.20
C SER A 82 -8.54 2.10 -0.99
N PHE A 83 -9.01 0.86 -0.82
CA PHE A 83 -8.14 -0.31 -0.73
C PHE A 83 -7.48 -0.65 -2.07
N ILE A 84 -8.18 -0.50 -3.18
CA ILE A 84 -7.62 -0.66 -4.53
C ILE A 84 -6.54 0.40 -4.78
N ASP A 85 -6.82 1.67 -4.50
CA ASP A 85 -5.88 2.77 -4.71
C ASP A 85 -4.62 2.59 -3.85
N TYR A 86 -4.80 2.19 -2.57
CA TYR A 86 -3.71 1.90 -1.66
C TYR A 86 -2.86 0.71 -2.13
N PHE A 87 -3.50 -0.37 -2.58
CA PHE A 87 -2.83 -1.53 -3.15
C PHE A 87 -1.96 -1.13 -4.34
N LEU A 88 -2.56 -0.41 -5.30
CA LEU A 88 -1.86 -0.03 -6.54
C LEU A 88 -0.64 0.85 -6.27
N VAL A 89 -0.74 1.86 -5.42
CA VAL A 89 0.40 2.75 -5.16
C VAL A 89 1.55 2.03 -4.47
N ASN A 90 1.25 1.12 -3.53
CA ASN A 90 2.27 0.34 -2.84
C ASN A 90 2.85 -0.78 -3.72
N GLU A 91 2.05 -1.42 -4.58
CA GLU A 91 2.56 -2.41 -5.52
C GLU A 91 3.37 -1.78 -6.66
N VAL A 92 2.93 -0.68 -7.23
CA VAL A 92 3.70 0.03 -8.28
C VAL A 92 5.07 0.43 -7.76
N SER A 93 5.15 0.95 -6.56
CA SER A 93 6.41 1.31 -5.92
C SER A 93 7.16 0.11 -5.30
N ARG A 94 6.56 -1.06 -5.24
CA ARG A 94 7.05 -2.24 -4.52
C ARG A 94 7.53 -1.88 -3.11
N ASN A 95 6.66 -1.15 -2.37
CA ASN A 95 6.97 -0.65 -1.03
C ASN A 95 6.93 -1.79 -0.02
N ASN A 96 8.08 -2.16 0.52
CA ASN A 96 8.17 -3.30 1.43
C ASN A 96 7.54 -3.02 2.81
N ASP A 97 7.45 -1.77 3.23
CA ASP A 97 6.77 -1.38 4.46
C ASP A 97 5.26 -1.14 4.27
N GLY A 98 4.83 -0.89 3.03
CA GLY A 98 3.47 -0.45 2.71
C GLY A 98 2.34 -1.41 3.07
N PHE A 99 2.63 -2.66 3.48
CA PHE A 99 1.62 -3.63 3.88
C PHE A 99 1.79 -4.17 5.30
N LYS A 100 2.90 -3.86 5.98
CA LYS A 100 3.20 -4.37 7.32
C LYS A 100 3.51 -3.28 8.36
N LYS A 101 3.99 -2.14 7.91
CA LYS A 101 4.43 -1.02 8.73
C LYS A 101 4.17 0.30 8.00
N SER A 102 4.03 1.40 8.73
CA SER A 102 3.64 2.69 8.11
C SER A 102 2.32 2.64 7.34
N VAL A 103 1.46 1.67 7.66
CA VAL A 103 0.13 1.49 7.07
C VAL A 103 -0.89 2.25 7.89
N PHE A 104 -1.71 3.06 7.25
CA PHE A 104 -2.80 3.77 7.89
C PHE A 104 -4.16 3.29 7.39
N PHE A 105 -5.09 3.19 8.33
CA PHE A 105 -6.50 2.99 8.06
C PHE A 105 -7.29 4.06 8.79
N HIS A 106 -8.29 4.62 8.13
CA HIS A 106 -9.16 5.59 8.78
C HIS A 106 -10.62 5.25 8.61
N LYS A 107 -11.39 5.51 9.65
CA LYS A 107 -12.84 5.30 9.67
C LYS A 107 -13.52 6.55 10.16
N ASP A 108 -14.34 7.15 9.32
CA ASP A 108 -15.16 8.29 9.73
C ASP A 108 -16.46 7.80 10.43
N LYS A 109 -17.19 8.73 10.99
CA LYS A 109 -18.52 8.48 11.55
C LYS A 109 -19.51 8.06 10.44
N TYR A 110 -20.57 7.35 10.82
CA TYR A 110 -21.57 6.85 9.86
C TYR A 110 -22.21 7.94 8.99
N SER A 111 -22.39 9.17 9.54
CA SER A 111 -22.92 10.29 8.75
C SER A 111 -21.99 10.76 7.62
N ASN A 112 -20.74 10.30 7.59
CA ASN A 112 -19.73 10.58 6.56
C ASN A 112 -19.29 9.28 5.85
N GLY A 113 -20.20 8.32 5.66
CA GLY A 113 -19.93 7.05 4.97
C GLY A 113 -19.58 5.89 5.88
N GLY A 114 -18.88 6.11 6.99
CA GLY A 114 -18.70 5.15 8.08
C GLY A 114 -17.86 3.90 7.81
N LYS A 115 -17.42 3.63 6.56
CA LYS A 115 -16.59 2.48 6.20
C LYS A 115 -15.12 2.75 6.51
N LEU A 116 -14.35 1.67 6.74
CA LEU A 116 -12.91 1.75 6.86
C LEU A 116 -12.29 2.02 5.49
N LYS A 117 -11.34 2.93 5.44
CA LYS A 117 -10.56 3.28 4.25
C LYS A 117 -9.09 3.00 4.49
N ALA A 118 -8.39 2.49 3.48
CA ALA A 118 -6.95 2.41 3.47
C ALA A 118 -6.33 3.77 3.10
N GLY A 119 -5.25 4.14 3.77
CA GLY A 119 -4.56 5.41 3.60
C GLY A 119 -4.73 6.37 4.80
N PRO A 120 -4.05 7.53 4.74
CA PRO A 120 -3.19 8.01 3.65
C PRO A 120 -1.92 7.15 3.48
N VAL A 121 -1.25 7.30 2.33
CA VAL A 121 0.06 6.70 2.09
C VAL A 121 1.13 7.48 2.85
N TRP A 122 2.15 6.76 3.34
CA TRP A 122 3.19 7.32 4.19
C TRP A 122 4.49 6.52 4.05
N ASP A 123 5.63 7.21 4.10
CA ASP A 123 6.95 6.63 4.31
C ASP A 123 7.38 5.65 3.19
N PHE A 124 7.77 6.21 2.04
CA PHE A 124 8.19 5.44 0.86
C PHE A 124 9.72 5.34 0.72
N ASP A 125 10.46 5.50 1.81
CA ASP A 125 11.92 5.41 1.81
C ASP A 125 12.44 3.98 1.56
N TRP A 126 11.63 2.96 1.88
CA TRP A 126 11.87 1.55 1.56
C TRP A 126 11.13 1.07 0.29
N ALA A 127 10.76 1.97 -0.58
CA ALA A 127 10.07 1.68 -1.83
C ALA A 127 11.02 1.70 -3.04
N TRP A 128 10.47 1.43 -4.20
CA TRP A 128 11.11 1.42 -5.51
C TRP A 128 12.15 0.32 -5.63
N LYS A 129 13.42 0.63 -5.86
CA LYS A 129 14.51 -0.33 -6.05
C LYS A 129 15.00 -1.01 -4.77
N ASN A 130 14.54 -0.61 -3.61
CA ASN A 130 15.07 -1.10 -2.34
C ASN A 130 14.86 -2.61 -2.15
N ILE A 131 15.86 -3.26 -1.57
CA ILE A 131 15.88 -4.68 -1.23
C ILE A 131 15.69 -4.83 0.29
N ALA A 132 14.74 -5.67 0.69
CA ALA A 132 14.49 -6.04 2.08
C ALA A 132 15.02 -7.44 2.43
N SER A 133 16.12 -7.88 1.83
CA SER A 133 16.72 -9.21 2.05
C SER A 133 15.70 -10.35 1.93
N CYS A 134 14.87 -10.30 0.89
CA CYS A 134 13.79 -11.24 0.64
C CYS A 134 13.61 -11.40 -0.87
N PRO A 135 13.41 -12.62 -1.40
CA PRO A 135 13.31 -12.89 -2.83
C PRO A 135 12.30 -12.01 -3.58
N ILE A 136 11.19 -11.62 -2.91
CA ILE A 136 10.17 -10.71 -3.47
C ILE A 136 10.80 -9.37 -3.88
N PHE A 137 11.70 -8.83 -3.04
CA PHE A 137 12.31 -7.50 -3.23
C PHE A 137 13.67 -7.56 -3.93
N GLU A 138 14.28 -8.77 -4.04
CA GLU A 138 15.56 -8.97 -4.73
C GLU A 138 15.40 -9.10 -6.25
N ALA A 139 14.19 -9.30 -6.76
CA ALA A 139 13.93 -9.46 -8.18
C ALA A 139 14.33 -8.21 -8.98
N THR A 140 15.12 -8.43 -10.04
CA THR A 140 15.69 -7.37 -10.90
C THR A 140 14.84 -7.05 -12.13
N ASP A 141 13.87 -7.90 -12.43
CA ASP A 141 12.96 -7.82 -13.58
C ASP A 141 11.64 -7.08 -13.29
N GLY A 142 11.53 -6.46 -12.13
CA GLY A 142 10.32 -5.78 -11.67
C GLY A 142 9.26 -6.70 -11.05
N SER A 143 9.50 -8.02 -10.98
CA SER A 143 8.57 -8.99 -10.41
C SER A 143 8.47 -8.90 -8.88
N GLY A 144 7.56 -9.69 -8.32
CA GLY A 144 7.32 -9.80 -6.88
C GLY A 144 6.14 -8.95 -6.40
N TRP A 145 5.31 -9.53 -5.53
CA TRP A 145 4.16 -8.89 -4.92
C TRP A 145 4.51 -8.39 -3.51
N ALA A 146 4.52 -7.08 -3.30
CA ALA A 146 4.85 -6.49 -2.00
C ALA A 146 3.84 -6.84 -0.90
N HIS A 147 2.56 -7.06 -1.25
CA HIS A 147 1.54 -7.48 -0.28
C HIS A 147 1.78 -8.88 0.32
N LEU A 148 2.65 -9.69 -0.30
CA LEU A 148 3.08 -10.99 0.24
C LEU A 148 4.26 -10.87 1.20
N ILE A 149 4.44 -9.70 1.84
CA ILE A 149 5.57 -9.41 2.75
C ILE A 149 5.68 -10.40 3.91
N ASN A 150 4.60 -11.07 4.29
CA ASN A 150 4.61 -12.09 5.33
C ASN A 150 5.42 -13.35 4.94
N ASP A 151 5.68 -13.57 3.64
CA ASP A 151 6.60 -14.62 3.16
C ASP A 151 8.06 -14.29 3.45
N CYS A 152 8.35 -13.05 3.86
CA CYS A 152 9.68 -12.59 4.22
C CYS A 152 9.90 -12.67 5.74
N PHE A 153 11.17 -12.79 6.14
CA PHE A 153 11.52 -12.52 7.53
C PHE A 153 11.43 -11.01 7.78
N THR A 154 10.50 -10.59 8.63
CA THR A 154 10.19 -9.17 8.85
C THR A 154 10.01 -8.85 10.34
N ASP A 155 10.18 -7.58 10.70
CA ASP A 155 10.08 -7.05 12.06
C ASP A 155 8.64 -6.73 12.49
N ASN A 156 7.69 -6.77 11.57
CA ASN A 156 6.25 -6.62 11.82
C ASN A 156 5.48 -7.39 10.75
N TYR A 157 4.25 -7.80 11.02
CA TYR A 157 3.44 -8.60 10.12
C TYR A 157 2.31 -7.78 9.49
N SER A 158 2.03 -8.07 8.21
CA SER A 158 0.83 -7.59 7.52
C SER A 158 -0.42 -8.28 8.04
N CYS A 159 -1.53 -7.55 8.17
CA CYS A 159 -2.85 -8.18 8.42
C CYS A 159 -3.30 -9.14 7.31
N GLY A 160 -2.63 -9.13 6.15
CA GLY A 160 -2.88 -10.08 5.07
C GLY A 160 -4.25 -9.93 4.38
N TRP A 161 -4.98 -8.84 4.62
CA TRP A 161 -6.31 -8.66 4.03
C TRP A 161 -6.32 -8.73 2.52
N TYR A 162 -5.26 -8.24 1.85
CA TYR A 162 -5.16 -8.29 0.38
C TYR A 162 -5.07 -9.71 -0.16
N VAL A 163 -4.46 -10.65 0.57
CA VAL A 163 -4.42 -12.07 0.20
C VAL A 163 -5.84 -12.64 0.11
N ARG A 164 -6.74 -12.20 0.99
CA ARG A 164 -8.14 -12.62 0.96
C ARG A 164 -8.96 -11.84 -0.07
N LEU A 165 -8.78 -10.52 -0.18
CA LEU A 165 -9.47 -9.68 -1.15
C LEU A 165 -9.23 -10.14 -2.59
N LEU A 166 -8.00 -10.53 -2.91
CA LEU A 166 -7.62 -11.05 -4.24
C LEU A 166 -8.23 -12.42 -4.58
N GLN A 167 -8.92 -13.08 -3.65
CA GLN A 167 -9.74 -14.25 -3.92
C GLN A 167 -11.16 -13.91 -4.42
N ASP A 168 -11.57 -12.64 -4.33
CA ASP A 168 -12.83 -12.15 -4.88
C ASP A 168 -12.64 -11.69 -6.33
N SER A 169 -13.28 -12.36 -7.28
CA SER A 169 -13.22 -12.00 -8.70
C SER A 169 -13.76 -10.61 -9.00
N THR A 170 -14.74 -10.14 -8.22
CA THR A 170 -15.28 -8.78 -8.37
C THR A 170 -14.26 -7.73 -7.95
N PHE A 171 -13.56 -7.95 -6.83
CA PHE A 171 -12.45 -7.09 -6.41
C PHE A 171 -11.35 -7.06 -7.47
N ASN A 172 -10.97 -8.22 -8.01
CA ASN A 172 -9.94 -8.31 -9.05
C ASN A 172 -10.33 -7.55 -10.32
N ASN A 173 -11.60 -7.60 -10.74
CA ASN A 173 -12.07 -6.87 -11.91
C ASN A 173 -12.07 -5.35 -11.67
N GLU A 174 -12.49 -4.89 -10.50
CA GLU A 174 -12.41 -3.49 -10.09
C GLU A 174 -10.96 -3.00 -10.01
N LEU A 175 -10.07 -3.82 -9.44
CA LEU A 175 -8.64 -3.55 -9.36
C LEU A 175 -8.03 -3.42 -10.77
N ARG A 176 -8.36 -4.36 -11.67
CA ARG A 176 -7.87 -4.31 -13.06
C ARG A 176 -8.37 -3.07 -13.79
N CYS A 177 -9.64 -2.70 -13.65
CA CYS A 177 -10.18 -1.50 -14.26
C CYS A 177 -9.50 -0.22 -13.76
N ALA A 178 -9.29 -0.11 -12.44
CA ALA A 178 -8.58 1.03 -11.86
C ALA A 178 -7.13 1.10 -12.35
N TYR A 179 -6.44 -0.04 -12.41
CA TYR A 179 -5.08 -0.10 -12.95
C TYR A 179 -5.01 0.32 -14.41
N ASP A 180 -5.90 -0.20 -15.27
CA ASP A 180 -5.94 0.13 -16.70
C ASP A 180 -6.22 1.64 -16.91
N GLU A 181 -7.11 2.24 -16.12
CA GLU A 181 -7.36 3.68 -16.12
C GLU A 181 -6.08 4.46 -15.73
N TYR A 182 -5.43 4.07 -14.65
CA TYR A 182 -4.20 4.74 -14.19
C TYR A 182 -3.05 4.56 -15.18
N ARG A 183 -2.95 3.42 -15.87
CA ARG A 183 -1.93 3.18 -16.93
C ARG A 183 -2.06 4.14 -18.11
N THR A 184 -3.26 4.66 -18.38
CA THR A 184 -3.49 5.65 -19.43
C THR A 184 -3.37 7.11 -18.95
N THR A 185 -3.12 7.31 -17.64
CA THR A 185 -3.05 8.63 -17.01
C THR A 185 -1.79 8.77 -16.15
N VAL A 186 -1.94 8.72 -14.83
CA VAL A 186 -0.87 8.99 -13.86
C VAL A 186 0.22 7.90 -13.81
N LEU A 187 -0.06 6.69 -14.26
CA LEU A 187 0.90 5.60 -14.40
C LEU A 187 1.39 5.41 -15.85
N ASP A 188 1.08 6.34 -16.76
CA ASP A 188 1.69 6.37 -18.08
C ASP A 188 3.21 6.52 -17.96
N THR A 189 3.96 5.67 -18.65
CA THR A 189 5.42 5.62 -18.52
C THR A 189 6.08 6.93 -18.91
N ALA A 190 5.59 7.58 -19.98
CA ALA A 190 6.14 8.87 -20.42
C ALA A 190 5.82 9.98 -19.42
N PHE A 191 4.62 9.97 -18.84
CA PHE A 191 4.23 10.89 -17.78
C PHE A 191 5.14 10.76 -16.55
N ILE A 192 5.36 9.54 -16.05
CA ILE A 192 6.22 9.29 -14.88
C ILE A 192 7.66 9.73 -15.18
N PHE A 193 8.20 9.38 -16.33
CA PHE A 193 9.57 9.74 -16.70
C PHE A 193 9.74 11.25 -16.81
N HIS A 194 8.79 11.94 -17.43
CA HIS A 194 8.79 13.40 -17.51
C HIS A 194 8.71 14.05 -16.11
N PHE A 195 7.89 13.48 -15.21
CA PHE A 195 7.80 13.97 -13.84
C PHE A 195 9.14 13.81 -13.09
N ILE A 196 9.79 12.64 -13.19
CA ILE A 196 11.11 12.39 -12.59
C ILE A 196 12.14 13.38 -13.11
N ASP A 197 12.21 13.58 -14.44
CA ASP A 197 13.15 14.51 -15.06
C ASP A 197 12.90 15.95 -14.62
N SER A 198 11.63 16.38 -14.59
CA SER A 198 11.22 17.71 -14.13
C SER A 198 11.62 18.00 -12.68
N ILE A 199 11.46 17.01 -11.79
CA ILE A 199 11.90 17.17 -10.39
C ILE A 199 13.44 17.11 -10.30
N GLY A 200 14.07 16.21 -11.06
CA GLY A 200 15.53 16.12 -11.15
C GLY A 200 16.18 17.45 -11.54
N ASP A 201 15.63 18.13 -12.55
CA ASP A 201 16.07 19.44 -13.00
C ASP A 201 15.90 20.52 -11.92
N ARG A 202 14.77 20.52 -11.21
CA ARG A 202 14.51 21.47 -10.11
C ARG A 202 15.52 21.38 -8.98
N VAL A 203 16.02 20.17 -8.67
CA VAL A 203 16.96 19.96 -7.58
C VAL A 203 18.41 19.91 -8.03
N GLN A 204 18.70 20.17 -9.31
CA GLN A 204 20.03 20.04 -9.91
C GLN A 204 21.15 20.77 -9.12
N ASN A 205 20.90 21.99 -8.65
CA ASN A 205 21.87 22.72 -7.85
C ASN A 205 21.93 22.23 -6.39
N ALA A 206 20.83 21.70 -5.87
CA ALA A 206 20.77 21.18 -4.51
C ALA A 206 21.49 19.82 -4.43
N GLN A 207 21.27 18.93 -5.41
CA GLN A 207 21.91 17.62 -5.45
C GLN A 207 23.44 17.73 -5.55
N ALA A 208 23.96 18.69 -6.34
CA ALA A 208 25.40 18.90 -6.44
C ALA A 208 26.04 19.24 -5.07
N ARG A 209 25.39 20.13 -4.30
CA ARG A 209 25.82 20.45 -2.93
C ARG A 209 25.64 19.29 -1.97
N HIS A 210 24.54 18.53 -2.13
CA HIS A 210 24.26 17.36 -1.31
C HIS A 210 25.35 16.30 -1.45
N PHE A 211 25.68 15.90 -2.68
CA PHE A 211 26.68 14.85 -2.93
C PHE A 211 28.13 15.33 -2.72
N GLN A 212 28.36 16.64 -2.72
CA GLN A 212 29.65 17.21 -2.24
C GLN A 212 29.78 17.03 -0.72
N LYS A 213 28.68 17.22 0.02
CA LYS A 213 28.66 17.07 1.48
C LYS A 213 28.62 15.58 1.88
N TRP A 214 27.87 14.78 1.16
CA TRP A 214 27.60 13.36 1.41
C TRP A 214 27.95 12.56 0.14
N PRO A 215 29.22 12.13 -0.02
CA PRO A 215 29.66 11.46 -1.24
C PRO A 215 29.23 9.99 -1.25
N ILE A 216 27.92 9.73 -1.38
CA ILE A 216 27.32 8.42 -1.34
C ILE A 216 27.01 7.83 -2.72
N LEU A 217 27.16 8.61 -3.80
CA LEU A 217 27.02 8.09 -5.16
C LEU A 217 28.08 7.01 -5.44
N GLY A 218 27.66 5.89 -6.01
CA GLY A 218 28.51 4.71 -6.23
C GLY A 218 28.73 3.87 -4.97
N MET A 219 28.13 4.24 -3.84
CA MET A 219 28.16 3.44 -2.62
C MET A 219 26.80 2.79 -2.45
N GLY A 220 26.73 1.49 -2.17
CA GLY A 220 25.49 0.88 -1.74
C GLY A 220 24.94 1.66 -0.54
N GLY A 221 23.66 2.06 -0.57
CA GLY A 221 23.01 2.78 0.52
C GLY A 221 22.90 1.97 1.81
N PRO A 222 22.26 2.52 2.86
CA PRO A 222 21.98 1.75 4.09
C PRO A 222 21.09 0.53 3.82
N ALA A 223 20.23 0.59 2.80
CA ALA A 223 19.55 -0.56 2.22
C ALA A 223 20.09 -0.77 0.79
N PRO A 224 20.50 -1.98 0.42
CA PRO A 224 20.97 -2.25 -0.92
C PRO A 224 19.82 -2.06 -1.94
N ASP A 225 20.17 -1.50 -3.10
CA ASP A 225 19.25 -1.34 -4.21
C ASP A 225 19.33 -2.53 -5.18
N VAL A 226 18.24 -2.78 -5.87
CA VAL A 226 18.20 -3.74 -6.99
C VAL A 226 19.03 -3.20 -8.16
N GLY A 227 19.91 -4.05 -8.69
CA GLY A 227 20.72 -3.74 -9.87
C GLY A 227 22.03 -2.99 -9.55
N PRO A 228 22.72 -2.51 -10.57
CA PRO A 228 24.01 -1.84 -10.39
C PRO A 228 23.82 -0.46 -9.73
N VAL A 229 24.75 -0.12 -8.84
CA VAL A 229 24.81 1.18 -8.17
C VAL A 229 25.34 2.22 -9.15
N ALA A 230 24.59 3.29 -9.39
CA ALA A 230 25.03 4.38 -10.24
C ALA A 230 26.03 5.30 -9.53
N THR A 231 27.02 5.80 -10.28
CA THR A 231 28.06 6.66 -9.76
C THR A 231 27.79 8.16 -9.96
N THR A 232 26.68 8.48 -10.61
CA THR A 232 26.25 9.86 -10.87
C THR A 232 24.77 10.04 -10.55
N TYR A 233 24.35 11.25 -10.21
CA TYR A 233 22.94 11.57 -9.96
C TYR A 233 22.05 11.29 -11.18
N ALA A 234 22.50 11.65 -12.38
CA ALA A 234 21.75 11.32 -13.61
C ALA A 234 21.61 9.79 -13.78
N GLY A 235 22.68 9.04 -13.49
CA GLY A 235 22.64 7.57 -13.53
C GLY A 235 21.66 6.97 -12.53
N GLU A 236 21.48 7.58 -11.34
CA GLU A 236 20.44 7.15 -10.38
C GLU A 236 19.04 7.40 -10.92
N LEU A 237 18.78 8.56 -11.56
CA LEU A 237 17.48 8.82 -12.18
C LEU A 237 17.20 7.85 -13.33
N ASP A 238 18.20 7.55 -14.17
CA ASP A 238 18.07 6.60 -15.27
C ASP A 238 17.83 5.17 -14.75
N SER A 239 18.52 4.77 -13.69
CA SER A 239 18.33 3.48 -13.03
C SER A 239 16.91 3.35 -12.43
N LEU A 240 16.41 4.41 -11.78
CA LEU A 240 15.04 4.44 -11.27
C LEU A 240 14.01 4.33 -12.39
N LYS A 241 14.16 5.10 -13.48
CA LYS A 241 13.26 5.03 -14.63
C LYS A 241 13.27 3.64 -15.29
N ALA A 242 14.45 3.04 -15.45
CA ALA A 242 14.57 1.70 -16.00
C ALA A 242 13.83 0.66 -15.14
N TRP A 243 14.01 0.72 -13.81
CA TRP A 243 13.32 -0.17 -12.88
C TRP A 243 11.81 0.02 -12.93
N ILE A 244 11.32 1.28 -12.93
CA ILE A 244 9.88 1.59 -13.04
C ILE A 244 9.30 1.01 -14.33
N GLY A 245 10.02 1.11 -15.45
CA GLY A 245 9.60 0.53 -16.73
C GLY A 245 9.40 -0.98 -16.64
N LEU A 246 10.35 -1.70 -16.06
CA LEU A 246 10.24 -3.15 -15.81
C LEU A 246 9.09 -3.48 -14.85
N ARG A 247 8.93 -2.70 -13.79
CA ARG A 247 7.84 -2.90 -12.82
C ARG A 247 6.47 -2.75 -13.45
N LEU A 248 6.27 -1.70 -14.21
CA LEU A 248 5.00 -1.46 -14.90
C LEU A 248 4.71 -2.55 -15.95
N GLN A 249 5.72 -2.99 -16.71
CA GLN A 249 5.57 -4.09 -17.65
C GLN A 249 5.14 -5.37 -16.95
N TRP A 250 5.78 -5.70 -15.82
CA TRP A 250 5.41 -6.88 -15.05
C TRP A 250 3.98 -6.77 -14.49
N LEU A 251 3.58 -5.61 -13.98
CA LEU A 251 2.23 -5.38 -13.47
C LEU A 251 1.17 -5.44 -14.58
N ASP A 252 1.47 -4.94 -15.80
CA ASP A 252 0.58 -5.03 -16.96
C ASP A 252 0.17 -6.49 -17.24
N GLU A 253 1.09 -7.43 -17.02
CA GLU A 253 0.88 -8.87 -17.25
C GLU A 253 0.29 -9.61 -16.03
N ASN A 254 0.47 -9.08 -14.82
CA ASN A 254 0.20 -9.83 -13.57
C ASN A 254 -0.93 -9.26 -12.71
N ILE A 255 -1.38 -8.01 -12.87
CA ILE A 255 -2.56 -7.51 -12.17
C ILE A 255 -3.77 -8.39 -12.54
N PRO A 256 -4.42 -9.03 -11.54
CA PRO A 256 -5.51 -9.96 -11.80
C PRO A 256 -6.79 -9.26 -12.25
N GLY A 257 -7.71 -10.04 -12.79
CA GLY A 257 -9.04 -9.58 -13.20
C GLY A 257 -9.12 -9.19 -14.67
N VAL A 258 -10.32 -8.81 -15.08
CA VAL A 258 -10.66 -8.36 -16.43
C VAL A 258 -11.48 -7.09 -16.33
N CYS A 259 -11.02 -6.02 -16.98
CA CYS A 259 -11.83 -4.80 -17.12
C CYS A 259 -12.75 -4.93 -18.33
N SER A 260 -14.04 -5.15 -18.05
CA SER A 260 -15.07 -5.20 -19.08
C SER A 260 -15.92 -3.92 -19.02
N PRO A 261 -16.32 -3.32 -20.16
CA PRO A 261 -17.20 -2.15 -20.18
C PRO A 261 -18.54 -2.37 -19.48
N ASP A 262 -18.98 -3.63 -19.33
CA ASP A 262 -20.26 -4.02 -18.70
C ASP A 262 -20.12 -4.29 -17.19
N GLY A 263 -18.90 -4.26 -16.62
CA GLY A 263 -18.62 -4.65 -15.23
C GLY A 263 -18.66 -3.53 -14.20
N VAL A 264 -18.74 -2.26 -14.61
CA VAL A 264 -18.73 -1.10 -13.71
C VAL A 264 -20.15 -0.59 -13.48
N GLN A 265 -20.97 -1.32 -12.75
CA GLN A 265 -22.16 -0.77 -12.10
C GLN A 265 -21.87 -0.47 -10.62
N GLY A 266 -21.10 0.57 -10.37
CA GLY A 266 -20.88 1.14 -9.05
C GLY A 266 -21.14 2.63 -9.11
N ASN A 267 -22.16 3.12 -8.43
CA ASN A 267 -22.46 4.52 -8.22
C ASN A 267 -21.26 5.21 -7.52
N GLY A 268 -20.41 5.85 -8.27
CA GLY A 268 -19.31 6.67 -7.77
C GLY A 268 -19.36 8.04 -8.42
N SER A 269 -19.73 9.05 -7.63
CA SER A 269 -19.53 10.45 -7.98
C SER A 269 -18.05 10.71 -8.27
N ASN A 270 -17.78 11.25 -9.48
CA ASN A 270 -16.46 11.75 -9.87
C ASN A 270 -16.03 12.91 -8.96
N GLU A 271 -15.27 12.63 -7.92
CA GLU A 271 -14.42 13.62 -7.28
C GLU A 271 -12.98 13.39 -7.76
N LEU A 272 -12.55 14.26 -8.66
CA LEU A 272 -11.15 14.40 -9.07
C LEU A 272 -10.33 14.74 -7.83
N LEU A 273 -9.45 13.82 -7.41
CA LEU A 273 -8.41 14.11 -6.42
C LEU A 273 -7.45 15.15 -7.00
N THR A 274 -7.64 16.41 -6.61
CA THR A 274 -6.60 17.44 -6.76
C THR A 274 -5.59 17.22 -5.64
N CYS A 275 -4.52 16.49 -5.93
CA CYS A 275 -3.33 16.48 -5.09
C CYS A 275 -2.45 17.67 -5.46
N PHE A 276 -2.26 18.59 -4.50
CA PHE A 276 -1.20 19.59 -4.53
C PHE A 276 0.00 19.10 -3.70
#